data_877f83082b3448914129d967604c8d23
#
_entry.id   877f83082b3448914129d967604c8d23
#
_cell.length_a   1.000
_cell.length_b   1.000
_cell.length_c   1.000
_cell.angle_alpha   90.00
_cell.angle_beta   90.00
_cell.angle_gamma   90.00
#
_symmetry.space_group_name_H-M   'P 1'
#
loop_
_entity.id
_entity.type
_entity.pdbx_description
1 polymer ?
#
loop_
_entity_poly.entity_id
_entity_poly.type
_entity_poly.pdbx_seq_one_letter_code
_entity_poly.pdbx_strand_id
1 'polypeptide(L)'
;MSRHTFFIDSTPVAGEFVELSRDQKHHLFKVFRAVPGDEIELLDGRGTRAFGVVDENKNILINSAVKEEKKGADLHLVFALPRKNQLDLLLKQSAELGVAELHPVRFERSVSQGDCKERWITLLEEACKQSKNPFLPQINPVCNLQEKLEEFKARNIPVVFGAIRSETQKTQFNSSAAWVVGPEGGFTDAEEELMRNSGAVPLNLGPWVLRLETAACAGIAVLRQLLGIVLLAVVFCGCSPNAKQDPFFKKAVRAQNSGNYSSALNFYRRALNRHPQEPAIYLKLANLCDESLDDPASALFYYNRYLQLVPESSSDVESVQKLRNLVEQRLMRQFEKKYPAKPVPELEKLRKENAYLLKMNRALGKLLNEKQQTVQTQSKTEAVKTSKTPKKKSRPAKKGRQLVYYGISLQKNTTLCGAVFFCFMGNINKDVPSSCGI
;
A
#
# COMPACT_ATOMS: atom_id res chain seq x y z
N MET A 1 -8.99 -28.91 -18.87
CA MET A 1 -8.99 -28.25 -20.21
C MET A 1 -9.23 -26.77 -20.01
N SER A 2 -8.54 -25.89 -20.77
CA SER A 2 -8.82 -24.44 -20.69
C SER A 2 -10.14 -24.15 -21.39
N ARG A 3 -11.12 -23.63 -20.67
CA ARG A 3 -12.40 -23.24 -21.24
C ARG A 3 -12.23 -21.99 -22.07
N HIS A 4 -12.81 -21.95 -23.28
CA HIS A 4 -12.83 -20.74 -24.12
C HIS A 4 -13.88 -19.76 -23.58
N THR A 5 -13.52 -18.49 -23.51
CA THR A 5 -14.37 -17.44 -22.95
C THR A 5 -14.83 -16.48 -24.04
N PHE A 6 -16.11 -16.14 -24.05
CA PHE A 6 -16.71 -15.18 -24.99
C PHE A 6 -17.53 -14.12 -24.27
N PHE A 7 -17.56 -12.92 -24.81
CA PHE A 7 -18.51 -11.90 -24.40
C PHE A 7 -19.81 -12.03 -25.15
N ILE A 8 -20.93 -11.80 -24.46
CA ILE A 8 -22.27 -11.77 -25.05
C ILE A 8 -23.01 -10.51 -24.61
N ASP A 9 -23.84 -9.96 -25.49
CA ASP A 9 -24.57 -8.72 -25.21
C ASP A 9 -25.78 -8.91 -24.28
N SER A 10 -26.35 -10.12 -24.28
CA SER A 10 -27.48 -10.49 -23.41
C SER A 10 -27.01 -11.04 -22.07
N THR A 11 -27.82 -10.86 -21.03
CA THR A 11 -27.56 -11.53 -19.74
C THR A 11 -27.88 -13.02 -19.88
N PRO A 12 -26.92 -13.92 -19.65
CA PRO A 12 -27.13 -15.36 -19.81
C PRO A 12 -28.03 -15.91 -18.71
N VAL A 13 -29.00 -16.75 -19.10
CA VAL A 13 -29.91 -17.42 -18.18
C VAL A 13 -29.76 -18.94 -18.32
N ALA A 14 -29.67 -19.65 -17.21
CA ALA A 14 -29.56 -21.12 -17.20
C ALA A 14 -30.79 -21.78 -17.87
N GLY A 15 -30.55 -22.76 -18.75
CA GLY A 15 -31.55 -23.46 -19.54
C GLY A 15 -31.86 -22.81 -20.90
N GLU A 16 -31.32 -21.61 -21.17
CA GLU A 16 -31.52 -20.93 -22.46
C GLU A 16 -30.36 -21.19 -23.43
N PHE A 17 -30.65 -21.02 -24.73
CA PHE A 17 -29.64 -21.05 -25.76
C PHE A 17 -29.10 -19.64 -26.01
N VAL A 18 -27.78 -19.54 -26.15
CA VAL A 18 -27.10 -18.31 -26.54
C VAL A 18 -26.65 -18.41 -28.00
N GLU A 19 -26.91 -17.36 -28.74
CA GLU A 19 -26.39 -17.19 -30.08
C GLU A 19 -25.12 -16.32 -30.06
N LEU A 20 -23.98 -16.90 -30.47
CA LEU A 20 -22.74 -16.18 -30.67
C LEU A 20 -22.77 -15.40 -31.99
N SER A 21 -22.05 -14.28 -32.08
CA SER A 21 -21.84 -13.55 -33.31
C SER A 21 -21.17 -14.42 -34.38
N ARG A 22 -21.25 -14.02 -35.62
CA ARG A 22 -20.64 -14.73 -36.77
C ARG A 22 -19.12 -14.97 -36.54
N ASP A 23 -18.44 -13.95 -36.07
CA ASP A 23 -16.99 -14.02 -35.80
C ASP A 23 -16.63 -14.90 -34.61
N GLN A 24 -17.45 -14.86 -33.57
CA GLN A 24 -17.31 -15.73 -32.41
C GLN A 24 -17.58 -17.20 -32.78
N LYS A 25 -18.62 -17.47 -33.58
CA LYS A 25 -18.89 -18.82 -34.14
C LYS A 25 -17.72 -19.31 -34.97
N HIS A 26 -17.19 -18.46 -35.86
CA HIS A 26 -15.99 -18.80 -36.65
C HIS A 26 -14.80 -19.13 -35.75
N HIS A 27 -14.55 -18.31 -34.73
CA HIS A 27 -13.45 -18.53 -33.80
C HIS A 27 -13.63 -19.84 -33.02
N LEU A 28 -14.82 -20.08 -32.47
CA LEU A 28 -15.12 -21.29 -31.69
C LEU A 28 -15.00 -22.57 -32.53
N PHE A 29 -15.62 -22.62 -33.73
CA PHE A 29 -15.74 -23.84 -34.49
C PHE A 29 -14.62 -24.07 -35.51
N LYS A 30 -13.99 -22.99 -36.03
CA LYS A 30 -12.93 -23.11 -37.02
C LYS A 30 -11.53 -23.00 -36.43
N VAL A 31 -11.33 -22.09 -35.46
CA VAL A 31 -10.02 -21.87 -34.83
C VAL A 31 -9.83 -22.84 -33.67
N PHE A 32 -10.75 -22.87 -32.73
CA PHE A 32 -10.67 -23.78 -31.56
C PHE A 32 -11.16 -25.18 -31.87
N ARG A 33 -11.89 -25.39 -32.98
CA ARG A 33 -12.42 -26.68 -33.42
C ARG A 33 -13.27 -27.36 -32.37
N ALA A 34 -14.09 -26.55 -31.68
CA ALA A 34 -15.01 -27.04 -30.67
C ALA A 34 -15.97 -28.10 -31.24
N VAL A 35 -16.22 -29.14 -30.46
CA VAL A 35 -17.11 -30.26 -30.77
C VAL A 35 -18.30 -30.28 -29.77
N PRO A 36 -19.40 -30.95 -30.12
CA PRO A 36 -20.50 -31.14 -29.18
C PRO A 36 -19.99 -31.73 -27.84
N GLY A 37 -20.44 -31.18 -26.72
CA GLY A 37 -19.98 -31.52 -25.38
C GLY A 37 -18.88 -30.64 -24.82
N ASP A 38 -18.25 -29.79 -25.64
CA ASP A 38 -17.23 -28.84 -25.15
C ASP A 38 -17.85 -27.75 -24.28
N GLU A 39 -17.22 -27.49 -23.15
CA GLU A 39 -17.64 -26.43 -22.22
C GLU A 39 -17.02 -25.10 -22.63
N ILE A 40 -17.87 -24.06 -22.61
CA ILE A 40 -17.45 -22.66 -22.82
C ILE A 40 -17.89 -21.78 -21.67
N GLU A 41 -17.19 -20.70 -21.52
CA GLU A 41 -17.50 -19.66 -20.52
C GLU A 41 -18.02 -18.40 -21.25
N LEU A 42 -19.08 -17.80 -20.70
CA LEU A 42 -19.72 -16.62 -21.24
C LEU A 42 -19.71 -15.50 -20.19
N LEU A 43 -19.40 -14.28 -20.63
CA LEU A 43 -19.40 -13.09 -19.79
C LEU A 43 -20.31 -12.04 -20.42
N ASP A 44 -21.12 -11.35 -19.61
CA ASP A 44 -22.00 -10.26 -20.08
C ASP A 44 -21.41 -8.85 -19.89
N GLY A 45 -20.18 -8.75 -19.35
CA GLY A 45 -19.54 -7.47 -19.04
C GLY A 45 -20.16 -6.68 -17.88
N ARG A 46 -21.24 -7.20 -17.29
CA ARG A 46 -22.03 -6.57 -16.21
C ARG A 46 -21.96 -7.37 -14.89
N GLY A 47 -21.06 -8.35 -14.86
CA GLY A 47 -20.81 -9.19 -13.69
C GLY A 47 -21.48 -10.56 -13.75
N THR A 48 -22.15 -10.95 -14.84
CA THR A 48 -22.68 -12.30 -14.98
C THR A 48 -21.65 -13.18 -15.69
N ARG A 49 -21.37 -14.31 -15.08
CA ARG A 49 -20.54 -15.39 -15.63
C ARG A 49 -21.42 -16.62 -15.82
N ALA A 50 -21.43 -17.17 -17.00
CA ALA A 50 -22.18 -18.39 -17.30
C ALA A 50 -21.28 -19.47 -17.90
N PHE A 51 -21.68 -20.69 -17.72
CA PHE A 51 -21.06 -21.87 -18.34
C PHE A 51 -22.09 -22.55 -19.21
N GLY A 52 -21.70 -22.80 -20.43
CA GLY A 52 -22.54 -23.46 -21.42
C GLY A 52 -21.80 -24.62 -22.08
N VAL A 53 -22.56 -25.45 -22.77
CA VAL A 53 -22.07 -26.61 -23.53
C VAL A 53 -22.51 -26.46 -24.98
N VAL A 54 -21.62 -26.80 -25.89
CA VAL A 54 -21.90 -26.86 -27.33
C VAL A 54 -22.80 -28.06 -27.60
N ASP A 55 -23.96 -27.87 -28.25
CA ASP A 55 -24.87 -28.92 -28.69
C ASP A 55 -24.50 -29.48 -30.09
N GLU A 56 -25.23 -30.52 -30.53
CA GLU A 56 -25.02 -31.15 -31.85
C GLU A 56 -25.30 -30.17 -33.01
N ASN A 57 -26.15 -29.19 -32.80
CA ASN A 57 -26.53 -28.17 -33.78
C ASN A 57 -25.61 -26.93 -33.76
N LYS A 58 -24.52 -26.97 -32.99
CA LYS A 58 -23.59 -25.86 -32.78
C LYS A 58 -24.21 -24.64 -32.10
N ASN A 59 -25.25 -24.84 -31.31
CA ASN A 59 -25.76 -23.87 -30.37
C ASN A 59 -25.09 -24.03 -29.00
N ILE A 60 -25.24 -23.07 -28.13
CA ILE A 60 -24.68 -23.11 -26.80
C ILE A 60 -25.82 -23.12 -25.80
N LEU A 61 -25.98 -24.22 -25.12
CA LEU A 61 -26.95 -24.36 -24.01
C LEU A 61 -26.27 -23.91 -22.72
N ILE A 62 -26.84 -22.95 -22.02
CA ILE A 62 -26.36 -22.44 -20.74
C ILE A 62 -26.72 -23.42 -19.62
N ASN A 63 -25.73 -24.04 -19.00
CA ASN A 63 -25.94 -24.97 -17.88
C ASN A 63 -26.07 -24.22 -16.53
N SER A 64 -25.33 -23.12 -16.37
CA SER A 64 -25.35 -22.32 -15.14
C SER A 64 -24.98 -20.87 -15.43
N ALA A 65 -25.57 -19.95 -14.69
CA ALA A 65 -25.24 -18.54 -14.71
C ALA A 65 -25.16 -18.02 -13.27
N VAL A 66 -24.10 -17.29 -12.97
CA VAL A 66 -23.85 -16.72 -11.64
C VAL A 66 -23.63 -15.23 -11.78
N LYS A 67 -24.38 -14.43 -11.06
CA LYS A 67 -24.13 -13.00 -10.91
C LYS A 67 -23.09 -12.82 -9.83
N GLU A 68 -21.90 -12.36 -10.23
CA GLU A 68 -20.86 -12.03 -9.28
C GLU A 68 -21.09 -10.64 -8.70
N GLU A 69 -20.87 -10.51 -7.40
CA GLU A 69 -20.82 -9.21 -6.78
C GLU A 69 -19.46 -8.55 -7.06
N LYS A 70 -19.49 -7.26 -7.35
CA LYS A 70 -18.24 -6.50 -7.58
C LYS A 70 -17.44 -6.43 -6.28
N LYS A 71 -16.30 -7.11 -6.26
CA LYS A 71 -15.42 -7.16 -5.10
C LYS A 71 -14.53 -5.91 -5.04
N GLY A 72 -14.68 -5.15 -3.96
CA GLY A 72 -13.86 -3.97 -3.68
C GLY A 72 -14.43 -2.68 -4.23
N ALA A 73 -13.62 -1.64 -4.16
CA ALA A 73 -13.99 -0.28 -4.53
C ALA A 73 -14.02 -0.05 -6.03
N ASP A 74 -14.83 0.90 -6.47
CA ASP A 74 -14.84 1.39 -7.84
C ASP A 74 -13.60 2.26 -8.09
N LEU A 75 -12.70 1.76 -8.93
CA LEU A 75 -11.51 2.48 -9.34
C LEU A 75 -11.74 3.17 -10.68
N HIS A 76 -11.46 4.45 -10.72
CA HIS A 76 -11.51 5.29 -11.91
C HIS A 76 -10.08 5.63 -12.34
N LEU A 77 -9.75 5.42 -13.60
CA LEU A 77 -8.45 5.82 -14.15
C LEU A 77 -8.63 7.04 -15.06
N VAL A 78 -8.03 8.16 -14.67
CA VAL A 78 -7.90 9.37 -15.48
C VAL A 78 -6.50 9.38 -16.09
N PHE A 79 -6.42 9.49 -17.41
CA PHE A 79 -5.14 9.38 -18.09
C PHE A 79 -5.06 10.29 -19.32
N ALA A 80 -3.85 10.81 -19.57
CA ALA A 80 -3.53 11.44 -20.84
C ALA A 80 -3.50 10.40 -21.95
N LEU A 81 -3.97 10.75 -23.14
CA LEU A 81 -3.94 9.84 -24.28
C LEU A 81 -2.48 9.59 -24.72
N PRO A 82 -1.91 8.40 -24.50
CA PRO A 82 -0.56 8.09 -24.90
C PRO A 82 -0.50 7.62 -26.35
N ARG A 83 0.70 7.32 -26.83
CA ARG A 83 0.87 6.70 -28.15
C ARG A 83 0.19 5.33 -28.21
N LYS A 84 -0.22 4.90 -29.42
CA LYS A 84 -1.04 3.71 -29.65
C LYS A 84 -0.61 2.45 -28.89
N ASN A 85 0.66 2.09 -28.92
CA ASN A 85 1.13 0.84 -28.27
C ASN A 85 1.06 0.91 -26.74
N GLN A 86 1.30 2.07 -26.16
CA GLN A 86 1.19 2.32 -24.73
C GLN A 86 -0.26 2.31 -24.27
N LEU A 87 -1.16 2.86 -25.11
CA LEU A 87 -2.60 2.84 -24.86
C LEU A 87 -3.14 1.42 -24.81
N ASP A 88 -2.76 0.57 -25.78
CA ASP A 88 -3.18 -0.83 -25.82
C ASP A 88 -2.79 -1.57 -24.53
N LEU A 89 -1.57 -1.34 -24.04
CA LEU A 89 -1.10 -1.91 -22.79
C LEU A 89 -1.87 -1.38 -21.57
N LEU A 90 -2.08 -0.06 -21.51
CA LEU A 90 -2.83 0.59 -20.44
C LEU A 90 -4.26 0.05 -20.33
N LEU A 91 -4.96 -0.08 -21.45
CA LEU A 91 -6.33 -0.61 -21.50
C LEU A 91 -6.39 -2.05 -20.98
N LYS A 92 -5.47 -2.92 -21.44
CA LYS A 92 -5.40 -4.31 -20.97
C LYS A 92 -5.15 -4.41 -19.49
N GLN A 93 -4.13 -3.72 -18.97
CA GLN A 93 -3.81 -3.71 -17.55
C GLN A 93 -4.95 -3.12 -16.70
N SER A 94 -5.66 -2.12 -17.21
CA SER A 94 -6.81 -1.55 -16.49
C SER A 94 -7.95 -2.57 -16.33
N ALA A 95 -8.25 -3.35 -17.35
CA ALA A 95 -9.25 -4.41 -17.29
C ALA A 95 -8.81 -5.56 -16.35
N GLU A 96 -7.55 -5.97 -16.42
CA GLU A 96 -6.95 -7.00 -15.55
C GLU A 96 -6.97 -6.60 -14.08
N LEU A 97 -6.70 -5.31 -13.80
CA LEU A 97 -6.73 -4.75 -12.45
C LEU A 97 -8.15 -4.35 -12.00
N GLY A 98 -9.17 -4.53 -12.83
CA GLY A 98 -10.56 -4.31 -12.49
C GLY A 98 -10.92 -2.84 -12.30
N VAL A 99 -10.36 -1.94 -13.11
CA VAL A 99 -10.81 -0.54 -13.21
C VAL A 99 -12.27 -0.51 -13.65
N ALA A 100 -13.07 0.33 -13.00
CA ALA A 100 -14.50 0.47 -13.32
C ALA A 100 -14.74 1.39 -14.52
N GLU A 101 -14.09 2.55 -14.49
CA GLU A 101 -14.27 3.58 -15.51
C GLU A 101 -12.92 4.14 -15.96
N LEU A 102 -12.79 4.34 -17.26
CA LEU A 102 -11.65 4.91 -17.94
C LEU A 102 -12.01 6.31 -18.43
N HIS A 103 -11.23 7.31 -18.05
CA HIS A 103 -11.46 8.71 -18.34
C HIS A 103 -10.26 9.31 -19.09
N PRO A 104 -10.25 9.26 -20.43
CA PRO A 104 -9.22 9.94 -21.20
C PRO A 104 -9.40 11.46 -21.08
N VAL A 105 -8.32 12.17 -20.71
CA VAL A 105 -8.32 13.62 -20.49
C VAL A 105 -7.25 14.27 -21.33
N ARG A 106 -7.57 15.49 -21.85
CA ARG A 106 -6.61 16.35 -22.53
C ARG A 106 -5.85 17.18 -21.51
N PHE A 107 -4.58 16.93 -21.41
CA PHE A 107 -3.62 17.74 -20.65
C PHE A 107 -2.85 18.64 -21.61
N GLU A 108 -2.27 19.70 -21.09
CA GLU A 108 -1.52 20.68 -21.90
C GLU A 108 -0.36 20.04 -22.67
N ARG A 109 0.34 19.09 -22.03
CA ARG A 109 1.48 18.39 -22.65
C ARG A 109 1.11 17.03 -23.26
N SER A 110 -0.16 16.81 -23.58
CA SER A 110 -0.62 15.58 -24.24
C SER A 110 -0.10 15.48 -25.66
N VAL A 111 0.49 14.35 -26.01
CA VAL A 111 1.04 14.08 -27.35
C VAL A 111 -0.06 13.72 -28.36
N SER A 112 -1.12 13.06 -27.92
CA SER A 112 -2.23 12.59 -28.75
C SER A 112 -3.51 13.33 -28.39
N GLN A 113 -4.27 13.70 -29.41
CA GLN A 113 -5.58 14.37 -29.30
C GLN A 113 -6.73 13.52 -29.89
N GLY A 114 -6.49 12.21 -30.05
CA GLY A 114 -7.48 11.30 -30.61
C GLY A 114 -8.71 11.11 -29.72
N ASP A 115 -9.77 10.57 -30.28
CA ASP A 115 -10.97 10.17 -29.57
C ASP A 115 -11.02 8.67 -29.30
N CYS A 116 -11.91 8.26 -28.40
CA CYS A 116 -12.21 6.86 -28.13
C CYS A 116 -12.64 6.12 -29.40
N LYS A 117 -12.15 4.89 -29.58
CA LYS A 117 -12.41 4.07 -30.77
C LYS A 117 -13.04 2.74 -30.36
N GLU A 118 -13.88 2.19 -31.24
CA GLU A 118 -14.44 0.84 -31.06
C GLU A 118 -13.38 -0.21 -30.75
N ARG A 119 -12.19 -0.09 -31.33
CA ARG A 119 -11.04 -0.95 -31.03
C ARG A 119 -10.68 -1.01 -29.53
N TRP A 120 -10.92 0.03 -28.75
CA TRP A 120 -10.61 0.03 -27.32
C TRP A 120 -11.52 -0.91 -26.56
N ILE A 121 -12.80 -0.99 -26.94
CA ILE A 121 -13.76 -1.93 -26.36
C ILE A 121 -13.29 -3.36 -26.62
N THR A 122 -12.92 -3.69 -27.85
CA THR A 122 -12.38 -5.01 -28.22
C THR A 122 -11.16 -5.39 -27.38
N LEU A 123 -10.24 -4.45 -27.13
CA LEU A 123 -9.05 -4.70 -26.30
C LEU A 123 -9.42 -4.96 -24.82
N LEU A 124 -10.39 -4.23 -24.28
CA LEU A 124 -10.89 -4.44 -22.93
C LEU A 124 -11.60 -5.79 -22.80
N GLU A 125 -12.43 -6.17 -23.77
CA GLU A 125 -13.08 -7.49 -23.80
C GLU A 125 -12.06 -8.62 -23.85
N GLU A 126 -11.02 -8.52 -24.69
CA GLU A 126 -9.93 -9.50 -24.75
C GLU A 126 -9.22 -9.64 -23.42
N ALA A 127 -8.91 -8.52 -22.75
CA ALA A 127 -8.27 -8.52 -21.43
C ALA A 127 -9.18 -9.08 -20.36
N CYS A 128 -10.46 -8.75 -20.37
CA CYS A 128 -11.46 -9.32 -19.45
C CYS A 128 -11.63 -10.83 -19.65
N LYS A 129 -11.65 -11.32 -20.91
CA LYS A 129 -11.69 -12.77 -21.20
C LYS A 129 -10.47 -13.49 -20.64
N GLN A 130 -9.29 -12.90 -20.82
CA GLN A 130 -8.03 -13.47 -20.34
C GLN A 130 -7.93 -13.48 -18.80
N SER A 131 -8.29 -12.38 -18.16
CA SER A 131 -8.25 -12.23 -16.69
C SER A 131 -9.45 -12.85 -15.96
N LYS A 132 -10.45 -13.33 -16.70
CA LYS A 132 -11.72 -13.83 -16.16
C LYS A 132 -12.50 -12.75 -15.39
N ASN A 133 -12.33 -11.48 -15.73
CA ASN A 133 -13.06 -10.38 -15.15
C ASN A 133 -14.45 -10.26 -15.81
N PRO A 134 -15.55 -10.49 -15.08
CA PRO A 134 -16.89 -10.39 -15.67
C PRO A 134 -17.41 -8.94 -15.77
N PHE A 135 -16.62 -7.96 -15.31
CA PHE A 135 -16.97 -6.54 -15.36
C PHE A 135 -16.12 -5.83 -16.43
N LEU A 136 -16.76 -5.40 -17.50
CA LEU A 136 -16.12 -4.63 -18.57
C LEU A 136 -15.95 -3.17 -18.13
N PRO A 137 -14.72 -2.61 -18.14
CA PRO A 137 -14.51 -1.19 -17.83
C PRO A 137 -15.28 -0.28 -18.81
N GLN A 138 -15.96 0.72 -18.25
CA GLN A 138 -16.62 1.73 -19.05
C GLN A 138 -15.61 2.77 -19.56
N ILE A 139 -15.65 3.12 -20.85
CA ILE A 139 -14.85 4.19 -21.43
C ILE A 139 -15.71 5.45 -21.54
N ASN A 140 -15.26 6.52 -20.91
CA ASN A 140 -15.91 7.83 -20.99
C ASN A 140 -15.38 8.65 -22.19
N PRO A 141 -16.15 9.61 -22.71
CA PRO A 141 -15.67 10.55 -23.72
C PRO A 141 -14.44 11.34 -23.26
N VAL A 142 -13.63 11.78 -24.21
CA VAL A 142 -12.48 12.65 -23.94
C VAL A 142 -12.96 14.02 -23.47
N CYS A 143 -12.49 14.49 -22.31
CA CYS A 143 -12.83 15.79 -21.74
C CYS A 143 -11.57 16.54 -21.30
N ASN A 144 -11.72 17.73 -20.72
CA ASN A 144 -10.62 18.44 -20.10
C ASN A 144 -10.49 18.06 -18.60
N LEU A 145 -9.35 18.42 -18.00
CA LEU A 145 -9.07 18.08 -16.59
C LEU A 145 -10.06 18.74 -15.63
N GLN A 146 -10.39 20.01 -15.82
CA GLN A 146 -11.27 20.77 -14.94
C GLN A 146 -12.66 20.14 -14.87
N GLU A 147 -13.28 19.87 -16.05
CA GLU A 147 -14.59 19.21 -16.13
C GLU A 147 -14.59 17.87 -15.39
N LYS A 148 -13.51 17.09 -15.52
CA LYS A 148 -13.41 15.80 -14.85
C LYS A 148 -13.28 15.91 -13.33
N LEU A 149 -12.52 16.88 -12.83
CA LEU A 149 -12.40 17.15 -11.40
C LEU A 149 -13.72 17.62 -10.78
N GLU A 150 -14.47 18.46 -11.50
CA GLU A 150 -15.81 18.93 -11.09
C GLU A 150 -16.81 17.76 -11.05
N GLU A 151 -16.79 16.87 -12.03
CA GLU A 151 -17.61 15.64 -12.05
C GLU A 151 -17.31 14.75 -10.85
N PHE A 152 -16.03 14.47 -10.55
CA PHE A 152 -15.67 13.62 -9.42
C PHE A 152 -16.03 14.27 -8.08
N LYS A 153 -15.91 15.58 -7.97
CA LYS A 153 -16.35 16.32 -6.79
C LYS A 153 -17.87 16.19 -6.58
N ALA A 154 -18.66 16.32 -7.66
CA ALA A 154 -20.12 16.13 -7.58
C ALA A 154 -20.52 14.69 -7.22
N ARG A 155 -19.73 13.68 -7.65
CA ARG A 155 -19.93 12.27 -7.34
C ARG A 155 -19.30 11.86 -6.00
N ASN A 156 -18.68 12.77 -5.25
CA ASN A 156 -17.90 12.50 -4.02
C ASN A 156 -16.83 11.40 -4.19
N ILE A 157 -16.17 11.37 -5.34
CA ILE A 157 -15.07 10.44 -5.63
C ILE A 157 -13.76 11.12 -5.28
N PRO A 158 -12.99 10.62 -4.30
CA PRO A 158 -11.67 11.14 -3.97
C PRO A 158 -10.71 10.98 -5.16
N VAL A 159 -9.95 12.03 -5.43
CA VAL A 159 -8.99 12.06 -6.53
C VAL A 159 -7.58 11.99 -5.97
N VAL A 160 -6.77 11.12 -6.54
CA VAL A 160 -5.34 10.97 -6.23
C VAL A 160 -4.55 11.13 -7.54
N PHE A 161 -3.44 11.84 -7.51
CA PHE A 161 -2.63 12.04 -8.70
C PHE A 161 -1.15 11.72 -8.47
N GLY A 162 -0.45 11.27 -9.49
CA GLY A 162 0.96 10.92 -9.43
C GLY A 162 1.84 12.16 -9.32
N ALA A 163 2.61 12.32 -8.23
CA ALA A 163 3.49 13.44 -8.02
C ALA A 163 4.86 12.98 -7.50
N ILE A 164 5.94 13.33 -8.20
CA ILE A 164 7.30 12.87 -7.90
C ILE A 164 7.90 13.62 -6.71
N ARG A 165 7.56 14.90 -6.55
CA ARG A 165 8.19 15.82 -5.59
C ARG A 165 7.35 16.10 -4.34
N SER A 166 6.26 15.40 -4.15
CA SER A 166 5.34 15.63 -3.04
C SER A 166 5.47 14.55 -1.98
N GLU A 167 5.32 14.95 -0.71
CA GLU A 167 5.08 13.98 0.35
C GLU A 167 3.67 13.39 0.18
N THR A 168 3.57 12.07 0.31
CA THR A 168 2.28 11.38 0.25
C THR A 168 1.43 11.80 1.45
N GLN A 169 0.28 12.41 1.18
CA GLN A 169 -0.68 12.78 2.21
C GLN A 169 -1.62 11.61 2.52
N LYS A 170 -1.99 11.49 3.79
CA LYS A 170 -3.01 10.51 4.20
C LYS A 170 -4.37 10.96 3.70
N THR A 171 -5.02 10.15 2.90
CA THR A 171 -6.39 10.40 2.43
C THR A 171 -7.32 9.33 2.96
N GLN A 172 -8.52 9.74 3.33
CA GLN A 172 -9.60 8.82 3.63
C GLN A 172 -10.31 8.46 2.32
N PHE A 173 -10.35 7.18 2.04
CA PHE A 173 -11.05 6.64 0.88
C PHE A 173 -12.39 6.06 1.33
N ASN A 174 -13.41 6.27 0.51
CA ASN A 174 -14.71 5.64 0.64
C ASN A 174 -14.73 4.32 -0.17
N SER A 175 -15.86 4.05 -0.82
CA SER A 175 -16.04 2.88 -1.70
C SER A 175 -15.50 3.09 -3.12
N SER A 176 -14.91 4.24 -3.43
CA SER A 176 -14.39 4.59 -4.76
C SER A 176 -13.17 5.51 -4.67
N ALA A 177 -12.34 5.53 -5.71
CA ALA A 177 -11.26 6.50 -5.88
C ALA A 177 -10.88 6.67 -7.35
N ALA A 178 -10.43 7.88 -7.72
CA ALA A 178 -9.89 8.18 -9.03
C ALA A 178 -8.37 8.33 -8.97
N TRP A 179 -7.66 7.68 -9.88
CA TRP A 179 -6.24 7.80 -10.09
C TRP A 179 -5.94 8.61 -11.33
N VAL A 180 -5.20 9.71 -11.20
CA VAL A 180 -4.83 10.60 -12.30
C VAL A 180 -3.38 10.40 -12.70
N VAL A 181 -3.16 10.09 -13.97
CA VAL A 181 -1.82 9.93 -14.57
C VAL A 181 -1.65 10.95 -15.69
N GLY A 182 -0.59 11.72 -15.59
CA GLY A 182 -0.24 12.75 -16.57
C GLY A 182 0.35 12.20 -17.85
N PRO A 183 0.55 13.08 -18.85
CA PRO A 183 1.23 12.75 -20.09
C PRO A 183 2.73 12.49 -19.87
N GLU A 184 3.43 12.01 -20.90
CA GLU A 184 4.87 11.74 -20.84
C GLU A 184 5.70 13.00 -20.52
N GLY A 185 5.20 14.18 -20.84
CA GLY A 185 5.79 15.47 -20.47
C GLY A 185 5.52 15.92 -19.03
N GLY A 186 4.78 15.12 -18.25
CA GLY A 186 4.33 15.44 -16.88
C GLY A 186 3.23 16.49 -16.85
N PHE A 187 2.69 16.75 -15.68
CA PHE A 187 1.74 17.84 -15.45
C PHE A 187 2.44 19.20 -15.55
N THR A 188 1.70 20.24 -15.90
CA THR A 188 2.13 21.62 -15.70
C THR A 188 1.88 22.05 -14.26
N ASP A 189 2.57 23.11 -13.81
CA ASP A 189 2.35 23.66 -12.47
C ASP A 189 0.88 24.10 -12.27
N ALA A 190 0.27 24.62 -13.32
CA ALA A 190 -1.15 25.02 -13.32
C ALA A 190 -2.10 23.82 -13.16
N GLU A 191 -1.81 22.71 -13.84
CA GLU A 191 -2.59 21.46 -13.71
C GLU A 191 -2.45 20.85 -12.32
N GLU A 192 -1.23 20.83 -11.75
CA GLU A 192 -1.03 20.37 -10.37
C GLU A 192 -1.76 21.27 -9.35
N GLU A 193 -1.69 22.57 -9.53
CA GLU A 193 -2.41 23.53 -8.68
C GLU A 193 -3.92 23.36 -8.78
N LEU A 194 -4.46 23.20 -9.99
CA LEU A 194 -5.87 22.89 -10.21
C LEU A 194 -6.33 21.63 -9.49
N MET A 195 -5.54 20.55 -9.59
CA MET A 195 -5.83 19.30 -8.88
C MET A 195 -5.83 19.50 -7.35
N ARG A 196 -4.82 20.19 -6.81
CA ARG A 196 -4.74 20.49 -5.37
C ARG A 196 -5.91 21.35 -4.89
N ASN A 197 -6.26 22.38 -5.64
CA ASN A 197 -7.38 23.26 -5.31
C ASN A 197 -8.74 22.55 -5.37
N SER A 198 -8.87 21.49 -6.18
CA SER A 198 -10.05 20.62 -6.20
C SER A 198 -10.10 19.61 -5.04
N GLY A 199 -9.06 19.55 -4.20
CA GLY A 199 -8.93 18.60 -3.10
C GLY A 199 -8.27 17.27 -3.49
N ALA A 200 -7.67 17.18 -4.67
CA ALA A 200 -6.92 15.99 -5.06
C ALA A 200 -5.61 15.85 -4.29
N VAL A 201 -5.25 14.62 -3.95
CA VAL A 201 -4.12 14.30 -3.08
C VAL A 201 -2.95 13.75 -3.90
N PRO A 202 -1.72 14.29 -3.72
CA PRO A 202 -0.55 13.76 -4.38
C PRO A 202 -0.13 12.41 -3.78
N LEU A 203 0.24 11.46 -4.65
CA LEU A 203 0.81 10.18 -4.29
C LEU A 203 2.16 10.01 -4.98
N ASN A 204 3.20 9.78 -4.20
CA ASN A 204 4.52 9.47 -4.71
C ASN A 204 4.67 7.94 -4.82
N LEU A 205 4.89 7.43 -6.03
CA LEU A 205 5.07 6.01 -6.32
C LEU A 205 6.54 5.56 -6.29
N GLY A 206 7.47 6.46 -6.01
CA GLY A 206 8.89 6.13 -5.93
C GLY A 206 9.80 7.29 -6.36
N PRO A 207 11.12 7.10 -6.27
CA PRO A 207 12.09 8.18 -6.50
C PRO A 207 12.33 8.50 -7.99
N TRP A 208 11.81 7.68 -8.91
CA TRP A 208 12.06 7.79 -10.36
C TRP A 208 10.80 8.15 -11.13
N VAL A 209 10.99 8.84 -12.27
CA VAL A 209 9.90 9.09 -13.23
C VAL A 209 9.46 7.76 -13.85
N LEU A 210 8.20 7.43 -13.67
CA LEU A 210 7.60 6.24 -14.28
C LEU A 210 7.02 6.60 -15.66
N ARG A 211 7.03 5.64 -16.57
CA ARG A 211 6.25 5.76 -17.81
C ARG A 211 4.76 5.77 -17.49
N LEU A 212 3.96 6.37 -18.35
CA LEU A 212 2.53 6.56 -18.14
C LEU A 212 1.82 5.24 -17.80
N GLU A 213 2.04 4.19 -18.61
CA GLU A 213 1.44 2.86 -18.38
C GLU A 213 1.90 2.22 -17.07
N THR A 214 3.17 2.43 -16.69
CA THR A 214 3.71 1.93 -15.41
C THR A 214 3.10 2.69 -14.24
N ALA A 215 3.00 4.01 -14.33
CA ALA A 215 2.38 4.85 -13.30
C ALA A 215 0.89 4.52 -13.13
N ALA A 216 0.18 4.27 -14.24
CA ALA A 216 -1.22 3.86 -14.21
C ALA A 216 -1.40 2.53 -13.46
N CYS A 217 -0.66 1.51 -13.87
CA CYS A 217 -0.72 0.17 -13.25
C CYS A 217 -0.35 0.21 -11.75
N ALA A 218 0.77 0.86 -11.41
CA ALA A 218 1.25 0.95 -10.03
C ALA A 218 0.27 1.70 -9.12
N GLY A 219 -0.25 2.86 -9.58
CA GLY A 219 -1.20 3.64 -8.80
C GLY A 219 -2.53 2.93 -8.58
N ILE A 220 -3.07 2.27 -9.61
CA ILE A 220 -4.28 1.44 -9.49
C ILE A 220 -4.06 0.33 -8.46
N ALA A 221 -2.93 -0.38 -8.53
CA ALA A 221 -2.62 -1.46 -7.59
C ALA A 221 -2.50 -0.96 -6.15
N VAL A 222 -1.83 0.18 -5.94
CA VAL A 222 -1.72 0.82 -4.61
C VAL A 222 -3.10 1.24 -4.08
N LEU A 223 -3.91 1.93 -4.90
CA LEU A 223 -5.25 2.35 -4.49
C LEU A 223 -6.16 1.17 -4.18
N ARG A 224 -6.10 0.09 -4.96
CA ARG A 224 -6.85 -1.13 -4.68
C ARG A 224 -6.51 -1.74 -3.32
N GLN A 225 -5.23 -1.75 -2.94
CA GLN A 225 -4.80 -2.21 -1.63
C GLN A 225 -5.27 -1.27 -0.50
N LEU A 226 -5.13 0.04 -0.68
CA LEU A 226 -5.57 1.02 0.31
C LEU A 226 -7.08 0.95 0.54
N LEU A 227 -7.87 0.86 -0.52
CA LEU A 227 -9.32 0.72 -0.46
C LEU A 227 -9.75 -0.64 0.12
N GLY A 228 -9.04 -1.72 -0.20
CA GLY A 228 -9.27 -3.04 0.39
C GLY A 228 -9.01 -3.09 1.89
N ILE A 229 -7.97 -2.41 2.36
CA ILE A 229 -7.65 -2.30 3.78
C ILE A 229 -8.72 -1.48 4.51
N VAL A 230 -9.21 -0.38 3.92
CA VAL A 230 -10.29 0.43 4.51
C VAL A 230 -11.58 -0.37 4.60
N LEU A 231 -11.94 -1.13 3.57
CA LEU A 231 -13.13 -2.00 3.60
C LEU A 231 -13.00 -3.07 4.70
N LEU A 232 -11.82 -3.66 4.85
CA LEU A 232 -11.54 -4.60 5.94
C LEU A 232 -11.68 -3.92 7.32
N ALA A 233 -11.16 -2.70 7.46
CA ALA A 233 -11.25 -1.92 8.70
C ALA A 233 -12.69 -1.55 9.04
N VAL A 234 -13.53 -1.18 8.06
CA VAL A 234 -14.95 -0.85 8.26
C VAL A 234 -15.76 -2.10 8.63
N VAL A 235 -15.49 -3.24 8.01
CA VAL A 235 -16.13 -4.53 8.36
C VAL A 235 -15.73 -4.97 9.77
N PHE A 236 -14.50 -4.66 10.22
CA PHE A 236 -14.05 -4.97 11.57
C PHE A 236 -14.45 -3.91 12.62
N CYS A 237 -14.76 -2.65 12.24
CA CYS A 237 -15.29 -1.64 13.14
C CYS A 237 -16.79 -1.80 13.45
N GLY A 238 -17.54 -2.50 12.60
CA GLY A 238 -18.95 -2.78 12.82
C GLY A 238 -19.16 -4.14 13.50
N CYS A 239 -19.15 -4.22 14.83
CA CYS A 239 -19.26 -5.42 15.68
C CYS A 239 -17.95 -6.15 15.88
N SER A 240 -17.04 -5.56 16.68
CA SER A 240 -16.08 -6.36 17.42
C SER A 240 -16.84 -7.08 18.54
N PRO A 241 -17.14 -8.40 18.44
CA PRO A 241 -17.60 -9.14 19.59
C PRO A 241 -16.47 -9.03 20.62
N ASN A 242 -16.80 -8.50 21.80
CA ASN A 242 -15.86 -8.28 22.89
C ASN A 242 -14.99 -9.55 23.06
N ALA A 243 -13.71 -9.47 22.75
CA ALA A 243 -12.80 -10.63 22.76
C ALA A 243 -12.81 -11.37 24.08
N LYS A 244 -13.19 -10.68 25.18
CA LYS A 244 -13.43 -11.29 26.51
C LYS A 244 -14.61 -12.24 26.51
N GLN A 245 -15.51 -12.17 25.52
CA GLN A 245 -16.65 -13.10 25.39
C GLN A 245 -16.33 -14.29 24.48
N ASP A 246 -15.20 -14.28 23.76
CA ASP A 246 -14.77 -15.39 22.90
C ASP A 246 -14.65 -16.69 23.71
N PRO A 247 -15.24 -17.80 23.25
CA PRO A 247 -15.19 -19.09 23.97
C PRO A 247 -13.76 -19.58 24.19
N PHE A 248 -12.84 -19.33 23.27
CA PHE A 248 -11.42 -19.73 23.42
C PHE A 248 -10.70 -18.83 24.41
N PHE A 249 -11.01 -17.53 24.44
CA PHE A 249 -10.46 -16.64 25.47
C PHE A 249 -10.88 -17.09 26.88
N LYS A 250 -12.18 -17.40 27.08
CA LYS A 250 -12.67 -17.91 28.37
C LYS A 250 -12.04 -19.25 28.75
N LYS A 251 -11.84 -20.17 27.79
CA LYS A 251 -11.13 -21.44 28.01
C LYS A 251 -9.65 -21.21 28.36
N ALA A 252 -8.99 -20.23 27.70
CA ALA A 252 -7.62 -19.88 28.00
C ALA A 252 -7.45 -19.37 29.43
N VAL A 253 -8.31 -18.44 29.87
CA VAL A 253 -8.29 -17.92 31.24
C VAL A 253 -8.54 -19.03 32.25
N ARG A 254 -9.47 -19.94 32.02
CA ARG A 254 -9.73 -21.09 32.91
C ARG A 254 -8.50 -22.02 32.97
N ALA A 255 -7.89 -22.35 31.84
CA ALA A 255 -6.71 -23.18 31.79
C ALA A 255 -5.51 -22.51 32.48
N GLN A 256 -5.33 -21.21 32.35
CA GLN A 256 -4.31 -20.43 33.06
C GLN A 256 -4.53 -20.49 34.59
N ASN A 257 -5.76 -20.27 35.02
CA ASN A 257 -6.11 -20.31 36.47
C ASN A 257 -5.98 -21.73 37.06
N SER A 258 -6.08 -22.79 36.27
CA SER A 258 -5.84 -24.17 36.70
C SER A 258 -4.38 -24.60 36.57
N GLY A 259 -3.45 -23.70 36.23
CA GLY A 259 -2.03 -24.00 36.09
C GLY A 259 -1.66 -24.76 34.81
N ASN A 260 -2.62 -24.99 33.90
CA ASN A 260 -2.34 -25.67 32.63
C ASN A 260 -1.91 -24.63 31.56
N TYR A 261 -0.69 -24.14 31.69
CA TYR A 261 -0.17 -23.04 30.87
C TYR A 261 -0.02 -23.40 29.37
N SER A 262 0.32 -24.66 29.06
CA SER A 262 0.41 -25.13 27.67
C SER A 262 -0.95 -25.09 26.94
N SER A 263 -2.01 -25.52 27.64
CA SER A 263 -3.38 -25.44 27.10
C SER A 263 -3.85 -23.99 27.04
N ALA A 264 -3.53 -23.16 28.01
CA ALA A 264 -3.84 -21.73 28.01
C ALA A 264 -3.21 -21.02 26.80
N LEU A 265 -1.92 -21.29 26.51
CA LEU A 265 -1.21 -20.75 25.34
C LEU A 265 -1.94 -21.12 24.02
N ASN A 266 -2.32 -22.39 23.87
CA ASN A 266 -3.03 -22.85 22.67
C ASN A 266 -4.41 -22.19 22.53
N PHE A 267 -5.15 -22.04 23.61
CA PHE A 267 -6.45 -21.38 23.57
C PHE A 267 -6.34 -19.88 23.32
N TYR A 268 -5.36 -19.18 23.93
CA TYR A 268 -5.11 -17.77 23.61
C TYR A 268 -4.70 -17.57 22.14
N ARG A 269 -3.86 -18.44 21.56
CA ARG A 269 -3.50 -18.39 20.15
C ARG A 269 -4.73 -18.61 19.23
N ARG A 270 -5.64 -19.51 19.60
CA ARG A 270 -6.90 -19.69 18.86
C ARG A 270 -7.83 -18.48 18.98
N ALA A 271 -7.89 -17.84 20.14
CA ALA A 271 -8.61 -16.59 20.32
C ALA A 271 -7.96 -15.46 19.48
N LEU A 272 -6.64 -15.39 19.47
CA LEU A 272 -5.88 -14.42 18.67
C LEU A 272 -6.13 -14.56 17.16
N ASN A 273 -6.21 -15.79 16.64
CA ASN A 273 -6.53 -16.03 15.23
C ASN A 273 -7.92 -15.52 14.84
N ARG A 274 -8.85 -15.44 15.79
CA ARG A 274 -10.19 -14.87 15.58
C ARG A 274 -10.23 -13.36 15.77
N HIS A 275 -9.38 -12.83 16.65
CA HIS A 275 -9.33 -11.43 17.03
C HIS A 275 -7.89 -10.89 16.92
N PRO A 276 -7.30 -10.81 15.71
CA PRO A 276 -5.88 -10.49 15.51
C PRO A 276 -5.51 -9.05 15.84
N GLN A 277 -6.48 -8.17 16.04
CA GLN A 277 -6.26 -6.76 16.39
C GLN A 277 -6.62 -6.44 17.86
N GLU A 278 -6.87 -7.47 18.69
CA GLU A 278 -7.28 -7.27 20.07
C GLU A 278 -6.07 -7.19 21.03
N PRO A 279 -5.71 -6.01 21.55
CA PRO A 279 -4.51 -5.82 22.36
C PRO A 279 -4.54 -6.69 23.64
N ALA A 280 -5.72 -6.85 24.25
CA ALA A 280 -5.85 -7.60 25.50
C ALA A 280 -5.38 -9.06 25.40
N ILE A 281 -5.52 -9.70 24.22
CA ILE A 281 -5.05 -11.07 23.99
C ILE A 281 -3.53 -11.10 23.93
N TYR A 282 -2.90 -10.12 23.26
CA TYR A 282 -1.44 -10.01 23.19
C TYR A 282 -0.83 -9.81 24.57
N LEU A 283 -1.43 -8.95 25.39
CA LEU A 283 -0.95 -8.73 26.76
C LEU A 283 -1.06 -10.00 27.62
N LYS A 284 -2.16 -10.76 27.49
CA LYS A 284 -2.32 -12.04 28.20
C LYS A 284 -1.31 -13.09 27.73
N LEU A 285 -1.02 -13.16 26.43
CA LEU A 285 0.00 -14.06 25.88
C LEU A 285 1.41 -13.65 26.34
N ALA A 286 1.70 -12.34 26.35
CA ALA A 286 2.98 -11.83 26.81
C ALA A 286 3.25 -12.21 28.27
N ASN A 287 2.28 -11.91 29.16
CA ASN A 287 2.40 -12.25 30.58
C ASN A 287 2.51 -13.77 30.83
N LEU A 288 1.73 -14.58 30.08
CA LEU A 288 1.79 -16.04 30.19
C LEU A 288 3.16 -16.59 29.79
N CYS A 289 3.75 -16.07 28.69
CA CYS A 289 5.07 -16.48 28.23
C CYS A 289 6.18 -16.01 29.19
N ASP A 290 6.02 -14.80 29.73
CA ASP A 290 7.00 -14.21 30.64
C ASP A 290 7.00 -14.87 32.04
N GLU A 291 5.82 -14.94 32.67
CA GLU A 291 5.67 -15.31 34.07
C GLU A 291 5.57 -16.84 34.28
N SER A 292 5.00 -17.55 33.33
CA SER A 292 4.61 -18.96 33.56
C SER A 292 5.35 -19.97 32.66
N LEU A 293 5.81 -19.55 31.50
CA LEU A 293 6.47 -20.45 30.52
C LEU A 293 7.98 -20.22 30.42
N ASP A 294 8.53 -19.18 31.08
CA ASP A 294 9.93 -18.74 30.97
C ASP A 294 10.43 -18.66 29.52
N ASP A 295 9.55 -18.15 28.60
CA ASP A 295 9.84 -17.92 27.20
C ASP A 295 9.94 -16.41 26.91
N PRO A 296 11.09 -15.78 27.21
CA PRO A 296 11.27 -14.35 27.04
C PRO A 296 11.23 -13.90 25.58
N ALA A 297 11.53 -14.79 24.63
CA ALA A 297 11.49 -14.46 23.22
C ALA A 297 10.05 -14.27 22.72
N SER A 298 9.16 -15.20 23.04
CA SER A 298 7.73 -15.08 22.74
C SER A 298 7.08 -13.94 23.52
N ALA A 299 7.44 -13.74 24.79
CA ALA A 299 6.95 -12.64 25.60
C ALA A 299 7.29 -11.28 24.98
N LEU A 300 8.54 -11.08 24.55
CA LEU A 300 8.99 -9.86 23.87
C LEU A 300 8.23 -9.59 22.58
N PHE A 301 7.97 -10.62 21.78
CA PHE A 301 7.16 -10.52 20.56
C PHE A 301 5.74 -10.02 20.87
N TYR A 302 5.07 -10.61 21.86
CA TYR A 302 3.70 -10.25 22.19
C TYR A 302 3.60 -8.87 22.87
N TYR A 303 4.55 -8.45 23.71
CA TYR A 303 4.61 -7.09 24.26
C TYR A 303 4.81 -6.04 23.15
N ASN A 304 5.72 -6.29 22.22
CA ASN A 304 5.92 -5.37 21.10
C ASN A 304 4.65 -5.23 20.27
N ARG A 305 3.93 -6.34 20.03
CA ARG A 305 2.69 -6.30 19.25
C ARG A 305 1.58 -5.57 19.99
N TYR A 306 1.46 -5.72 21.29
CA TYR A 306 0.56 -4.94 22.14
C TYR A 306 0.82 -3.44 21.98
N LEU A 307 2.07 -3.01 22.15
CA LEU A 307 2.47 -1.61 22.06
C LEU A 307 2.24 -0.98 20.67
N GLN A 308 2.25 -1.78 19.61
CA GLN A 308 1.90 -1.32 18.26
C GLN A 308 0.40 -1.08 18.05
N LEU A 309 -0.45 -1.78 18.82
CA LEU A 309 -1.91 -1.74 18.66
C LEU A 309 -2.59 -0.74 19.58
N VAL A 310 -1.94 -0.34 20.66
CA VAL A 310 -2.50 0.56 21.67
C VAL A 310 -2.00 1.99 21.43
N PRO A 311 -2.87 3.03 21.51
CA PRO A 311 -2.46 4.43 21.42
C PRO A 311 -1.46 4.81 22.52
N GLU A 312 -0.47 5.64 22.21
CA GLU A 312 0.56 6.10 23.16
C GLU A 312 -0.01 6.80 24.40
N SER A 313 -1.21 7.35 24.30
CA SER A 313 -1.92 8.02 25.40
C SER A 313 -2.59 7.08 26.41
N SER A 314 -2.53 5.77 26.21
CA SER A 314 -3.15 4.80 27.13
C SER A 314 -2.34 4.65 28.42
N SER A 315 -3.04 4.60 29.55
CA SER A 315 -2.45 4.50 30.91
C SER A 315 -1.49 3.32 31.11
N ASP A 316 -1.68 2.26 30.33
CA ASP A 316 -0.97 0.99 30.53
C ASP A 316 0.35 0.91 29.72
N VAL A 317 0.52 1.81 28.73
CA VAL A 317 1.65 1.78 27.79
C VAL A 317 2.99 1.87 28.53
N GLU A 318 3.13 2.79 29.47
CA GLU A 318 4.38 2.97 30.24
C GLU A 318 4.73 1.73 31.05
N SER A 319 3.73 1.10 31.67
CA SER A 319 3.91 -0.11 32.46
C SER A 319 4.35 -1.30 31.60
N VAL A 320 3.72 -1.46 30.43
CA VAL A 320 4.07 -2.53 29.48
C VAL A 320 5.44 -2.30 28.84
N GLN A 321 5.82 -1.04 28.57
CA GLN A 321 7.18 -0.71 28.11
C GLN A 321 8.24 -1.09 29.13
N LYS A 322 7.99 -0.88 30.44
CA LYS A 322 8.89 -1.31 31.50
C LYS A 322 9.04 -2.84 31.53
N LEU A 323 7.93 -3.58 31.44
CA LEU A 323 7.95 -5.05 31.39
C LEU A 323 8.72 -5.55 30.15
N ARG A 324 8.43 -5.00 28.98
CA ARG A 324 9.14 -5.32 27.74
C ARG A 324 10.66 -5.13 27.89
N ASN A 325 11.09 -4.00 28.47
CA ASN A 325 12.51 -3.70 28.66
C ASN A 325 13.18 -4.68 29.63
N LEU A 326 12.46 -5.11 30.66
CA LEU A 326 12.96 -6.13 31.59
C LEU A 326 13.14 -7.48 30.90
N VAL A 327 12.17 -7.89 30.09
CA VAL A 327 12.23 -9.15 29.32
C VAL A 327 13.36 -9.10 28.30
N GLU A 328 13.54 -7.97 27.61
CA GLU A 328 14.62 -7.76 26.66
C GLU A 328 15.99 -7.89 27.33
N GLN A 329 16.19 -7.28 28.50
CA GLN A 329 17.42 -7.41 29.28
C GLN A 329 17.66 -8.86 29.73
N ARG A 330 16.61 -9.58 30.16
CA ARG A 330 16.70 -10.98 30.53
C ARG A 330 17.10 -11.86 29.37
N LEU A 331 16.48 -11.64 28.19
CA LEU A 331 16.82 -12.34 26.96
C LEU A 331 18.28 -12.07 26.54
N MET A 332 18.73 -10.81 26.58
CA MET A 332 20.13 -10.46 26.30
C MET A 332 21.12 -11.16 27.23
N ARG A 333 20.84 -11.20 28.52
CA ARG A 333 21.69 -11.95 29.50
C ARG A 333 21.72 -13.45 29.21
N GLN A 334 20.60 -14.05 28.79
CA GLN A 334 20.56 -15.46 28.38
C GLN A 334 21.42 -15.70 27.14
N PHE A 335 21.37 -14.80 26.13
CA PHE A 335 22.22 -14.86 24.95
C PHE A 335 23.70 -14.69 25.30
N GLU A 336 24.07 -13.72 26.13
CA GLU A 336 25.45 -13.49 26.57
C GLU A 336 26.01 -14.72 27.32
N LYS A 337 25.20 -15.34 28.15
CA LYS A 337 25.59 -16.56 28.90
C LYS A 337 25.75 -17.78 27.98
N LYS A 338 24.87 -17.91 26.94
CA LYS A 338 24.88 -19.05 26.02
C LYS A 338 25.93 -18.89 24.94
N TYR A 339 26.20 -17.65 24.52
CA TYR A 339 27.16 -17.29 23.49
C TYR A 339 28.10 -16.21 24.02
N PRO A 340 29.04 -16.55 24.89
CA PRO A 340 30.01 -15.57 25.41
C PRO A 340 30.79 -15.02 24.22
N ALA A 341 30.66 -13.71 23.97
CA ALA A 341 31.38 -13.04 22.91
C ALA A 341 32.89 -13.24 23.15
N LYS A 342 33.55 -13.99 22.28
CA LYS A 342 35.01 -13.97 22.23
C LYS A 342 35.39 -12.51 21.91
N PRO A 343 36.29 -11.88 22.67
CA PRO A 343 36.70 -10.52 22.39
C PRO A 343 37.34 -10.51 21.01
N VAL A 344 36.64 -9.94 20.05
CA VAL A 344 37.21 -9.63 18.73
C VAL A 344 37.98 -8.32 18.95
N PRO A 345 39.31 -8.29 18.86
CA PRO A 345 40.11 -7.09 19.14
C PRO A 345 39.67 -5.87 18.33
N GLU A 346 39.15 -6.12 17.16
CA GLU A 346 38.62 -5.12 16.25
C GLU A 346 37.30 -4.48 16.76
N LEU A 347 36.44 -5.26 17.43
CA LEU A 347 35.20 -4.77 18.03
C LEU A 347 35.45 -3.86 19.23
N GLU A 348 36.46 -4.17 20.04
CA GLU A 348 36.89 -3.30 21.14
C GLU A 348 37.51 -1.99 20.63
N LYS A 349 38.27 -2.05 19.54
CA LYS A 349 38.83 -0.88 18.90
C LYS A 349 37.72 0.04 18.36
N LEU A 350 36.74 -0.53 17.65
CA LEU A 350 35.56 0.20 17.15
C LEU A 350 34.69 0.78 18.28
N ARG A 351 34.51 0.07 19.39
CA ARG A 351 33.79 0.59 20.57
C ARG A 351 34.52 1.79 21.19
N LYS A 352 35.83 1.73 21.30
CA LYS A 352 36.65 2.86 21.81
C LYS A 352 36.60 4.05 20.87
N GLU A 353 36.65 3.83 19.57
CA GLU A 353 36.56 4.87 18.54
C GLU A 353 35.17 5.52 18.52
N ASN A 354 34.10 4.76 18.59
CA ASN A 354 32.73 5.27 18.71
C ASN A 354 32.52 6.06 20.02
N ALA A 355 33.08 5.60 21.13
CA ALA A 355 33.00 6.34 22.38
C ALA A 355 33.75 7.68 22.32
N TYR A 356 34.89 7.71 21.62
CA TYR A 356 35.65 8.94 21.35
C TYR A 356 34.87 9.90 20.45
N LEU A 357 34.31 9.42 19.33
CA LEU A 357 33.50 10.21 18.41
C LEU A 357 32.24 10.79 19.09
N LEU A 358 31.58 10.04 19.96
CA LEU A 358 30.45 10.53 20.74
C LEU A 358 30.84 11.65 21.71
N LYS A 359 32.02 11.55 22.36
CA LYS A 359 32.53 12.64 23.22
C LYS A 359 32.85 13.89 22.39
N MET A 360 33.44 13.72 21.22
CA MET A 360 33.80 14.83 20.33
C MET A 360 32.56 15.52 19.78
N ASN A 361 31.54 14.77 19.37
CA ASN A 361 30.26 15.33 18.91
C ASN A 361 29.53 16.10 20.03
N ARG A 362 29.59 15.64 21.28
CA ARG A 362 29.03 16.38 22.43
C ARG A 362 29.79 17.68 22.69
N ALA A 363 31.11 17.67 22.55
CA ALA A 363 31.93 18.88 22.68
C ALA A 363 31.65 19.89 21.58
N LEU A 364 31.57 19.44 20.33
CA LEU A 364 31.20 20.25 19.18
C LEU A 364 29.80 20.87 19.32
N GLY A 365 28.83 20.09 19.81
CA GLY A 365 27.49 20.59 20.09
C GLY A 365 27.47 21.72 21.13
N LYS A 366 28.30 21.63 22.20
CA LYS A 366 28.45 22.71 23.17
C LYS A 366 29.04 23.96 22.56
N LEU A 367 30.12 23.83 21.78
CA LEU A 367 30.78 24.96 21.10
C LEU A 367 29.86 25.64 20.07
N LEU A 368 29.01 24.87 19.36
CA LEU A 368 28.02 25.41 18.44
C LEU A 368 26.94 26.21 19.18
N ASN A 369 26.43 25.71 20.31
CA ASN A 369 25.46 26.42 21.13
C ASN A 369 26.04 27.71 21.74
N GLU A 370 27.29 27.69 22.20
CA GLU A 370 27.98 28.88 22.69
C GLU A 370 28.17 29.95 21.59
N LYS A 371 28.58 29.52 20.38
CA LYS A 371 28.67 30.45 19.24
C LYS A 371 27.28 31.03 18.82
N GLN A 372 26.24 30.21 18.82
CA GLN A 372 24.90 30.73 18.52
C GLN A 372 24.40 31.72 19.55
N GLN A 373 24.70 31.52 20.83
CA GLN A 373 24.37 32.48 21.90
C GLN A 373 25.17 33.78 21.76
N THR A 374 26.45 33.69 21.36
CA THR A 374 27.30 34.88 21.13
C THR A 374 26.81 35.71 19.93
N VAL A 375 26.40 35.05 18.85
CA VAL A 375 25.85 35.71 17.66
C VAL A 375 24.48 36.37 17.97
N GLN A 376 23.63 35.73 18.78
CA GLN A 376 22.37 36.32 19.20
C GLN A 376 22.56 37.52 20.15
N THR A 377 23.61 37.50 20.96
CA THR A 377 23.93 38.64 21.86
C THR A 377 24.52 39.78 21.07
N GLN A 378 25.35 39.54 20.07
CA GLN A 378 25.88 40.59 19.18
C GLN A 378 24.83 41.25 18.30
N SER A 379 23.88 40.44 17.75
CA SER A 379 22.75 41.00 16.97
C SER A 379 21.80 41.84 17.79
N LYS A 380 21.60 41.53 19.08
CA LYS A 380 20.82 42.36 20.00
C LYS A 380 21.54 43.65 20.35
N THR A 381 22.86 43.65 20.42
CA THR A 381 23.68 44.85 20.73
C THR A 381 23.78 45.81 19.54
N GLU A 382 23.80 45.28 18.30
CA GLU A 382 23.76 46.09 17.07
C GLU A 382 22.38 46.72 16.82
N ALA A 383 21.31 45.96 17.10
CA ALA A 383 19.93 46.48 16.96
C ALA A 383 19.63 47.67 17.88
N VAL A 384 20.30 47.77 19.04
CA VAL A 384 20.17 48.90 19.97
C VAL A 384 20.98 50.13 19.54
N LYS A 385 22.05 49.96 18.72
CA LYS A 385 22.89 51.08 18.23
C LYS A 385 22.39 51.74 16.95
N THR A 386 21.47 51.10 16.20
CA THR A 386 20.97 51.62 14.90
C THR A 386 19.70 52.44 14.99
N SER A 387 19.17 52.71 16.20
CA SER A 387 17.95 53.51 16.40
C SER A 387 18.14 55.02 16.51
N LYS A 388 19.32 55.54 16.31
CA LYS A 388 19.60 56.99 16.32
C LYS A 388 20.46 57.40 15.14
N THR A 389 19.87 57.69 13.98
CA THR A 389 20.27 58.79 13.04
C THR A 389 19.42 58.76 11.75
N PRO A 390 19.25 59.90 11.06
CA PRO A 390 18.12 60.10 10.16
C PRO A 390 18.39 59.77 8.68
N LYS A 391 17.31 59.61 7.95
CA LYS A 391 17.21 59.30 6.51
C LYS A 391 18.10 60.14 5.60
N LYS A 392 18.86 59.48 4.74
CA LYS A 392 19.27 60.03 3.45
C LYS A 392 19.09 58.98 2.33
N LYS A 393 18.43 59.43 1.25
CA LYS A 393 18.14 58.69 0.02
C LYS A 393 19.43 58.42 -0.77
N SER A 394 19.66 57.22 -1.32
CA SER A 394 20.39 57.02 -2.59
C SER A 394 20.23 55.60 -3.12
N ARG A 395 19.86 55.51 -4.34
CA ARG A 395 19.98 54.63 -5.51
C ARG A 395 20.49 53.16 -5.37
N PRO A 396 20.07 52.28 -6.30
CA PRO A 396 20.23 50.81 -6.23
C PRO A 396 21.54 50.33 -6.84
N ALA A 397 22.15 49.32 -6.27
CA ALA A 397 23.30 48.59 -6.84
C ALA A 397 23.12 47.07 -6.74
N LYS A 398 23.19 46.46 -7.90
CA LYS A 398 23.68 45.15 -8.34
C LYS A 398 23.58 43.92 -7.43
N LYS A 399 22.94 42.91 -8.04
CA LYS A 399 22.89 41.51 -7.68
C LYS A 399 24.23 40.92 -7.22
N GLY A 400 24.27 40.40 -5.99
CA GLY A 400 25.30 39.51 -5.46
C GLY A 400 24.71 38.12 -5.19
N ARG A 401 25.46 37.10 -5.60
CA ARG A 401 25.09 35.66 -5.51
C ARG A 401 24.79 35.27 -4.08
N GLN A 402 23.58 34.70 -3.89
CA GLN A 402 23.19 34.01 -2.65
C GLN A 402 23.84 32.61 -2.62
N LEU A 403 24.68 32.39 -1.64
CA LEU A 403 25.16 31.08 -1.20
C LEU A 403 23.99 30.42 -0.41
N VAL A 404 23.49 29.32 -0.97
CA VAL A 404 22.45 28.50 -0.32
C VAL A 404 23.15 27.61 0.72
N TYR A 405 22.93 27.91 1.99
CA TYR A 405 23.30 26.99 3.08
C TYR A 405 22.28 25.87 3.16
N TYR A 406 22.70 24.64 2.89
CA TYR A 406 21.94 23.45 3.19
C TYR A 406 21.93 23.23 4.72
N GLY A 407 20.81 23.50 5.34
CA GLY A 407 20.53 23.11 6.73
C GLY A 407 20.20 21.62 6.77
N ILE A 408 21.11 20.78 7.24
CA ILE A 408 20.82 19.39 7.57
C ILE A 408 20.11 19.37 8.92
N SER A 409 18.79 19.17 8.90
CA SER A 409 17.98 18.86 10.07
C SER A 409 18.27 17.43 10.51
N LEU A 410 18.98 17.28 11.61
CA LEU A 410 19.16 15.98 12.29
C LEU A 410 17.86 15.64 13.03
N GLN A 411 16.96 14.91 12.35
CA GLN A 411 15.90 14.15 13.04
C GLN A 411 16.53 12.98 13.79
N LYS A 412 16.18 12.89 15.06
CA LYS A 412 16.51 11.77 15.94
C LYS A 412 15.91 10.48 15.38
N ASN A 413 16.68 9.69 14.67
CA ASN A 413 16.30 8.34 14.27
C ASN A 413 16.81 7.33 15.30
N THR A 414 15.93 6.92 16.19
CA THR A 414 16.03 5.71 17.04
C THR A 414 15.70 4.45 16.22
N THR A 415 16.35 4.23 15.08
CA THR A 415 16.06 3.07 14.20
C THR A 415 17.31 2.25 13.86
N LEU A 416 18.33 2.27 14.68
CA LEU A 416 19.55 1.48 14.43
C LEU A 416 19.54 0.07 15.07
N CYS A 417 18.50 -0.31 15.83
CA CYS A 417 18.36 -1.66 16.37
C CYS A 417 17.64 -2.66 15.46
N GLY A 418 16.86 -2.20 14.48
CA GLY A 418 16.10 -3.09 13.59
C GLY A 418 16.91 -3.69 12.42
N ALA A 419 17.92 -2.99 11.95
CA ALA A 419 18.68 -3.41 10.77
C ALA A 419 19.69 -4.55 11.03
N VAL A 420 20.18 -4.69 12.27
CA VAL A 420 21.12 -5.76 12.61
C VAL A 420 20.43 -7.10 12.77
N PHE A 421 19.13 -7.11 13.11
CA PHE A 421 18.37 -8.36 13.27
C PHE A 421 17.96 -9.00 11.93
N PHE A 422 17.78 -8.20 10.88
CA PHE A 422 17.41 -8.71 9.54
C PHE A 422 18.61 -9.26 8.75
N CYS A 423 19.82 -8.77 8.99
CA CYS A 423 21.03 -9.33 8.37
C CYS A 423 21.48 -10.69 8.94
N PHE A 424 21.07 -11.02 10.17
CA PHE A 424 21.47 -12.30 10.79
C PHE A 424 20.55 -13.48 10.40
N MET A 425 19.33 -13.22 9.96
CA MET A 425 18.39 -14.28 9.51
C MET A 425 18.48 -14.61 8.03
N GLY A 426 19.19 -13.80 7.23
CA GLY A 426 19.35 -14.02 5.78
C GLY A 426 20.49 -14.95 5.38
N ASN A 427 21.34 -15.39 6.30
CA ASN A 427 22.55 -16.16 5.98
C ASN A 427 22.62 -17.59 6.54
N ILE A 428 21.50 -18.16 6.99
CA ILE A 428 21.48 -19.55 7.53
C ILE A 428 20.99 -20.59 6.51
N ASN A 429 20.73 -20.21 5.26
CA ASN A 429 20.26 -21.16 4.24
C ASN A 429 21.18 -21.28 3.01
N LYS A 430 22.49 -21.29 3.20
CA LYS A 430 23.43 -21.80 2.19
C LYS A 430 24.48 -22.60 2.93
N ASP A 431 24.29 -23.89 3.03
CA ASP A 431 25.24 -24.99 3.07
C ASP A 431 24.61 -26.20 3.76
N VAL A 432 23.81 -26.96 2.98
CA VAL A 432 23.56 -28.37 3.26
C VAL A 432 23.88 -29.12 1.98
N PRO A 433 24.89 -30.00 1.96
CA PRO A 433 25.21 -30.78 0.79
C PRO A 433 24.16 -31.88 0.59
N SER A 434 23.70 -32.01 -0.65
CA SER A 434 22.90 -33.11 -1.16
C SER A 434 23.74 -34.41 -1.17
N SER A 435 23.51 -35.25 -0.17
CA SER A 435 23.79 -36.70 -0.33
C SER A 435 23.14 -37.47 0.81
N CYS A 436 22.04 -38.12 0.56
CA CYS A 436 21.77 -39.55 0.90
C CYS A 436 20.43 -39.94 0.26
N GLY A 437 20.57 -40.86 -0.70
CA GLY A 437 19.46 -41.63 -1.21
C GLY A 437 19.02 -42.70 -0.19
N ILE A 438 17.82 -42.94 -0.17
CA ILE A 438 17.02 -44.15 -0.34
C ILE A 438 15.57 -43.71 -0.29
#